data_a695f6b5284417b4ca2f1c56fe4207ef
#
_entry.id   a695f6b5284417b4ca2f1c56fe4207ef
#
_cell.length_a   1.000
_cell.length_b   1.000
_cell.length_c   1.000
_cell.angle_alpha   90.00
_cell.angle_beta   90.00
_cell.angle_gamma   90.00
#
_symmetry.space_group_name_H-M   'P 1'
#
loop_
_entity.id
_entity.type
_entity.pdbx_description
1 polymer ?
#
loop_
_entity_poly.entity_id
_entity_poly.type
_entity_poly.pdbx_seq_one_letter_code
_entity_poly.pdbx_strand_id
1 'polypeptide(L)'
;MSKLIITTAISGSRRKEYLEKLEERAKKEGKKIKIYHVGQMMLDHSHFIGVNFSAENVLNAPPSVINAVRSAVFERIAGELPKTMKTYDAVFINIHGVFYWKNVFLRAWDNYYVSQLNPDLFLAFVDDVISIHDKLKVRKQWKKEK
;
A
#
# COMPACT_ATOMS: atom_id res chain seq x y z
N MET A 1 5.61 22.92 -6.82
CA MET A 1 6.27 21.66 -7.24
C MET A 1 5.57 20.51 -6.50
N SER A 2 5.09 19.50 -7.22
CA SER A 2 4.43 18.33 -6.62
C SER A 2 5.40 17.56 -5.75
N LYS A 3 4.90 16.92 -4.69
CA LYS A 3 5.69 16.09 -3.78
C LYS A 3 5.30 14.62 -3.91
N LEU A 4 6.30 13.73 -3.97
CA LEU A 4 6.11 12.29 -3.95
C LEU A 4 6.37 11.74 -2.55
N ILE A 5 5.36 11.10 -1.97
CA ILE A 5 5.39 10.62 -0.60
C ILE A 5 5.08 9.13 -0.58
N ILE A 6 5.94 8.34 0.03
CA ILE A 6 5.63 6.93 0.31
C ILE A 6 5.08 6.82 1.73
N THR A 7 3.92 6.19 1.86
CA THR A 7 3.31 5.90 3.16
C THR A 7 3.33 4.41 3.43
N THR A 8 3.75 4.04 4.63
CA THR A 8 3.85 2.64 5.03
C THR A 8 3.32 2.41 6.44
N ALA A 9 2.86 1.21 6.72
CA ALA A 9 2.48 0.74 8.04
C ALA A 9 2.33 -0.79 8.03
N ILE A 10 2.18 -1.37 9.22
CA ILE A 10 1.71 -2.75 9.36
C ILE A 10 0.18 -2.82 9.21
N SER A 11 -0.32 -4.03 8.97
CA SER A 11 -1.76 -4.29 8.96
C SER A 11 -2.38 -3.95 10.32
N GLY A 12 -3.61 -3.40 10.30
CA GLY A 12 -4.31 -3.02 11.53
C GLY A 12 -4.03 -1.60 12.05
N SER A 13 -3.02 -0.90 11.51
CA SER A 13 -2.81 0.52 11.82
C SER A 13 -3.95 1.41 11.30
N ARG A 14 -4.04 2.64 11.79
CA ARG A 14 -5.05 3.63 11.34
C ARG A 14 -4.66 4.37 10.07
N ARG A 15 -3.67 3.88 9.31
CA ARG A 15 -3.19 4.55 8.09
C ARG A 15 -4.30 4.85 7.09
N LYS A 16 -5.22 3.90 6.85
CA LYS A 16 -6.32 4.10 5.91
C LYS A 16 -7.21 5.28 6.33
N GLU A 17 -7.64 5.29 7.58
CA GLU A 17 -8.46 6.36 8.15
C GLU A 17 -7.76 7.73 8.07
N TYR A 18 -6.45 7.75 8.30
CA TYR A 18 -5.65 8.97 8.17
C TYR A 18 -5.62 9.46 6.71
N LEU A 19 -5.38 8.58 5.75
CA LEU A 19 -5.31 8.95 4.33
C LEU A 19 -6.66 9.44 3.81
N GLU A 20 -7.78 8.85 4.24
CA GLU A 20 -9.13 9.31 3.91
C GLU A 20 -9.37 10.75 4.44
N LYS A 21 -9.02 11.01 5.70
CA LYS A 21 -9.10 12.36 6.27
C LYS A 21 -8.18 13.36 5.58
N LEU A 22 -7.00 12.92 5.14
CA LEU A 22 -6.07 13.74 4.38
C LEU A 22 -6.67 14.15 3.03
N GLU A 23 -7.32 13.23 2.32
CA GLU A 23 -8.01 13.53 1.06
C GLU A 23 -9.13 14.55 1.26
N GLU A 24 -9.95 14.36 2.29
CA GLU A 24 -11.03 15.30 2.63
C GLU A 24 -10.48 16.70 2.94
N ARG A 25 -9.40 16.77 3.73
CA ARG A 25 -8.78 18.05 4.09
C ARG A 25 -8.14 18.73 2.88
N ALA A 26 -7.40 17.99 2.06
CA ALA A 26 -6.81 18.52 0.83
C ALA A 26 -7.88 19.12 -0.07
N LYS A 27 -9.01 18.42 -0.25
CA LYS A 27 -10.15 18.92 -1.03
C LYS A 27 -10.73 20.23 -0.46
N LYS A 28 -10.89 20.32 0.88
CA LYS A 28 -11.36 21.54 1.54
C LYS A 28 -10.42 22.73 1.36
N GLU A 29 -9.12 22.46 1.28
CA GLU A 29 -8.07 23.47 1.08
C GLU A 29 -7.78 23.75 -0.42
N GLY A 30 -8.58 23.19 -1.33
CA GLY A 30 -8.40 23.36 -2.80
C GLY A 30 -7.14 22.69 -3.35
N LYS A 31 -6.56 21.76 -2.61
CA LYS A 31 -5.39 20.98 -3.03
C LYS A 31 -5.80 19.68 -3.72
N LYS A 32 -5.06 19.33 -4.75
CA LYS A 32 -5.25 18.08 -5.48
C LYS A 32 -4.21 17.07 -5.04
N ILE A 33 -4.64 15.96 -4.45
CA ILE A 33 -3.75 14.86 -4.12
C ILE A 33 -4.17 13.58 -4.85
N LYS A 34 -3.19 12.73 -5.13
CA LYS A 34 -3.40 11.38 -5.69
C LYS A 34 -2.83 10.36 -4.74
N ILE A 35 -3.60 9.35 -4.40
CA ILE A 35 -3.14 8.21 -3.59
C ILE A 35 -3.20 6.93 -4.43
N TYR A 36 -2.06 6.28 -4.62
CA TYR A 36 -1.95 4.95 -5.16
C TYR A 36 -1.98 3.92 -4.02
N HIS A 37 -3.08 3.19 -3.90
CA HIS A 37 -3.21 2.11 -2.92
C HIS A 37 -2.65 0.80 -3.51
N VAL A 38 -1.35 0.55 -3.35
CA VAL A 38 -0.65 -0.57 -4.00
C VAL A 38 -1.31 -1.91 -3.70
N GLY A 39 -1.74 -2.15 -2.46
CA GLY A 39 -2.45 -3.39 -2.11
C GLY A 39 -3.72 -3.61 -2.92
N GLN A 40 -4.57 -2.57 -3.07
CA GLN A 40 -5.78 -2.66 -3.88
C GLN A 40 -5.45 -2.85 -5.36
N MET A 41 -4.49 -2.08 -5.88
CA MET A 41 -4.04 -2.22 -7.27
C MET A 41 -3.51 -3.63 -7.57
N MET A 42 -2.84 -4.28 -6.60
CA MET A 42 -2.41 -5.68 -6.75
C MET A 42 -3.60 -6.64 -6.85
N LEU A 43 -4.64 -6.46 -6.04
CA LEU A 43 -5.86 -7.26 -6.13
C LEU A 43 -6.54 -7.07 -7.50
N ASP A 44 -6.73 -5.83 -7.92
CA ASP A 44 -7.36 -5.49 -9.20
C ASP A 44 -6.55 -6.08 -10.38
N HIS A 45 -5.23 -5.93 -10.36
CA HIS A 45 -4.36 -6.47 -11.40
C HIS A 45 -4.38 -8.01 -11.42
N SER A 46 -4.41 -8.65 -10.26
CA SER A 46 -4.49 -10.12 -10.18
C SER A 46 -5.75 -10.68 -10.82
N HIS A 47 -6.88 -10.00 -10.65
CA HIS A 47 -8.13 -10.37 -11.33
C HIS A 47 -8.02 -10.23 -12.85
N PHE A 48 -7.39 -9.16 -13.31
CA PHE A 48 -7.17 -8.91 -14.74
C PHE A 48 -6.34 -10.03 -15.42
N ILE A 49 -5.32 -10.57 -14.72
CA ILE A 49 -4.47 -11.64 -15.24
C ILE A 49 -4.96 -13.06 -14.87
N GLY A 50 -6.17 -13.19 -14.30
CA GLY A 50 -6.76 -14.48 -13.94
C GLY A 50 -6.21 -15.13 -12.66
N VAL A 51 -5.45 -14.39 -11.86
CA VAL A 51 -4.93 -14.86 -10.56
C VAL A 51 -5.80 -14.27 -9.44
N ASN A 52 -6.85 -14.87 -9.07
CA ASN A 52 -7.87 -14.33 -8.15
C ASN A 52 -7.37 -14.12 -6.71
N PHE A 53 -6.57 -13.09 -6.48
CA PHE A 53 -6.20 -12.66 -5.14
C PHE A 53 -7.36 -11.96 -4.44
N SER A 54 -7.46 -12.21 -3.16
CA SER A 54 -8.30 -11.46 -2.22
C SER A 54 -7.44 -11.04 -1.02
N ALA A 55 -7.93 -10.10 -0.23
CA ALA A 55 -7.29 -9.74 1.02
C ALA A 55 -7.11 -10.92 1.98
N GLU A 56 -7.94 -11.97 1.84
CA GLU A 56 -7.93 -13.15 2.69
C GLU A 56 -6.92 -14.21 2.25
N ASN A 57 -6.57 -14.28 0.96
CA ASN A 57 -5.77 -15.37 0.40
C ASN A 57 -4.40 -14.94 -0.16
N VAL A 58 -4.18 -13.66 -0.43
CA VAL A 58 -2.98 -13.17 -1.12
C VAL A 58 -1.67 -13.59 -0.44
N LEU A 59 -1.62 -13.60 0.89
CA LEU A 59 -0.43 -14.01 1.63
C LEU A 59 -0.15 -15.52 1.59
N ASN A 60 -1.10 -16.33 1.12
CA ASN A 60 -0.92 -17.77 0.89
C ASN A 60 -0.42 -18.11 -0.53
N ALA A 61 -0.40 -17.12 -1.42
CA ALA A 61 0.11 -17.34 -2.77
C ALA A 61 1.64 -17.52 -2.77
N PRO A 62 2.20 -18.18 -3.78
CA PRO A 62 3.65 -18.30 -3.95
C PRO A 62 4.31 -16.91 -3.98
N PRO A 63 5.42 -16.69 -3.27
CA PRO A 63 6.12 -15.40 -3.25
C PRO A 63 6.47 -14.85 -4.63
N SER A 64 6.81 -15.73 -5.59
CA SER A 64 7.09 -15.36 -6.97
C SER A 64 5.88 -14.71 -7.66
N VAL A 65 4.68 -15.24 -7.43
CA VAL A 65 3.44 -14.70 -8.01
C VAL A 65 3.11 -13.36 -7.39
N ILE A 66 3.21 -13.24 -6.05
CA ILE A 66 3.01 -11.96 -5.34
C ILE A 66 3.99 -10.90 -5.86
N ASN A 67 5.26 -11.27 -6.02
CA ASN A 67 6.29 -10.37 -6.53
C ASN A 67 6.02 -9.95 -7.97
N ALA A 68 5.62 -10.85 -8.86
CA ALA A 68 5.28 -10.52 -10.25
C ALA A 68 4.12 -9.51 -10.32
N VAL A 69 3.04 -9.74 -9.58
CA VAL A 69 1.90 -8.82 -9.49
C VAL A 69 2.32 -7.47 -8.93
N ARG A 70 3.15 -7.46 -7.89
CA ARG A 70 3.67 -6.23 -7.29
C ARG A 70 4.52 -5.43 -8.28
N SER A 71 5.43 -6.10 -8.98
CA SER A 71 6.28 -5.46 -10.00
C SER A 71 5.45 -4.80 -11.09
N ALA A 72 4.45 -5.50 -11.63
CA ALA A 72 3.56 -4.95 -12.65
C ALA A 72 2.82 -3.68 -12.15
N VAL A 73 2.37 -3.67 -10.89
CA VAL A 73 1.74 -2.49 -10.29
C VAL A 73 2.73 -1.33 -10.15
N PHE A 74 3.96 -1.58 -9.71
CA PHE A 74 4.97 -0.53 -9.61
C PHE A 74 5.41 0.02 -10.97
N GLU A 75 5.55 -0.82 -11.98
CA GLU A 75 5.82 -0.40 -13.36
C GLU A 75 4.72 0.51 -13.89
N ARG A 76 3.47 0.16 -13.64
CA ARG A 76 2.33 0.99 -13.99
C ARG A 76 2.40 2.35 -13.28
N ILE A 77 2.64 2.38 -11.97
CA ILE A 77 2.78 3.62 -11.20
C ILE A 77 3.92 4.46 -11.77
N ALA A 78 5.09 3.87 -12.01
CA ALA A 78 6.25 4.57 -12.57
C ALA A 78 5.95 5.19 -13.93
N GLY A 79 5.22 4.48 -14.80
CA GLY A 79 4.79 4.99 -16.10
C GLY A 79 3.78 6.15 -16.01
N GLU A 80 2.87 6.11 -15.05
CA GLU A 80 1.87 7.17 -14.83
C GLU A 80 2.44 8.39 -14.09
N LEU A 81 3.48 8.20 -13.25
CA LEU A 81 3.97 9.19 -12.29
C LEU A 81 4.36 10.52 -12.92
N PRO A 82 5.09 10.61 -14.06
CA PRO A 82 5.48 11.90 -14.65
C PRO A 82 4.29 12.78 -15.01
N LYS A 83 3.18 12.18 -15.48
CA LYS A 83 1.94 12.90 -15.78
C LYS A 83 1.21 13.28 -14.49
N THR A 84 1.13 12.36 -13.55
CA THR A 84 0.46 12.57 -12.26
C THR A 84 1.10 13.69 -11.47
N MET A 85 2.43 13.73 -11.41
CA MET A 85 3.19 14.80 -10.73
C MET A 85 2.99 16.20 -11.34
N LYS A 86 2.57 16.29 -12.60
CA LYS A 86 2.21 17.58 -13.23
C LYS A 86 0.80 18.04 -12.89
N THR A 87 -0.08 17.11 -12.49
CA THR A 87 -1.51 17.35 -12.32
C THR A 87 -1.89 17.57 -10.86
N TYR A 88 -1.16 16.97 -9.94
CA TYR A 88 -1.46 16.94 -8.50
C TYR A 88 -0.43 17.72 -7.70
N ASP A 89 -0.85 18.32 -6.58
CA ASP A 89 0.03 19.03 -5.63
C ASP A 89 0.89 18.05 -4.84
N ALA A 90 0.36 16.85 -4.54
CA ALA A 90 1.10 15.77 -3.93
C ALA A 90 0.61 14.39 -4.41
N VAL A 91 1.53 13.45 -4.50
CA VAL A 91 1.26 12.06 -4.87
C VAL A 91 1.72 11.15 -3.74
N PHE A 92 0.83 10.28 -3.29
CA PHE A 92 1.09 9.31 -2.24
C PHE A 92 1.12 7.90 -2.83
N ILE A 93 2.15 7.13 -2.50
CA ILE A 93 2.21 5.69 -2.77
C ILE A 93 2.03 4.97 -1.45
N ASN A 94 0.86 4.39 -1.25
CA ASN A 94 0.46 3.73 -0.02
C ASN A 94 0.75 2.22 -0.11
N ILE A 95 1.78 1.77 0.61
CA ILE A 95 2.22 0.37 0.64
C ILE A 95 2.31 -0.14 2.08
N HIS A 96 2.28 -1.46 2.26
CA HIS A 96 2.70 -2.07 3.52
C HIS A 96 4.23 -2.12 3.58
N GLY A 97 4.81 -2.00 4.77
CA GLY A 97 6.25 -2.19 4.96
C GLY A 97 6.59 -3.68 5.01
N VAL A 98 5.92 -4.38 5.89
CA VAL A 98 6.13 -5.79 6.15
C VAL A 98 4.82 -6.47 6.57
N PHE A 99 4.70 -7.76 6.27
CA PHE A 99 3.67 -8.64 6.84
C PHE A 99 4.36 -9.68 7.72
N TYR A 100 3.79 -9.93 8.89
CA TYR A 100 4.11 -11.11 9.68
C TYR A 100 3.08 -12.19 9.36
N TRP A 101 3.52 -13.27 8.71
CA TRP A 101 2.64 -14.33 8.23
C TRP A 101 3.30 -15.67 8.37
N LYS A 102 2.62 -16.63 9.02
CA LYS A 102 3.15 -17.99 9.26
C LYS A 102 4.56 -17.99 9.86
N ASN A 103 4.76 -17.18 10.89
CA ASN A 103 6.04 -17.01 11.61
C ASN A 103 7.20 -16.45 10.75
N VAL A 104 6.88 -15.80 9.62
CA VAL A 104 7.87 -15.19 8.74
C VAL A 104 7.52 -13.72 8.49
N PHE A 105 8.53 -12.86 8.47
CA PHE A 105 8.39 -11.49 7.99
C PHE A 105 8.51 -11.46 6.46
N LEU A 106 7.41 -11.09 5.82
CA LEU A 106 7.34 -10.93 4.37
C LEU A 106 7.46 -9.45 4.03
N ARG A 107 8.51 -9.08 3.30
CA ARG A 107 8.68 -7.73 2.81
C ARG A 107 7.59 -7.39 1.78
N ALA A 108 6.92 -6.26 1.98
CA ALA A 108 5.79 -5.86 1.14
C ALA A 108 6.15 -4.88 0.02
N TRP A 109 7.36 -4.37 0.01
CA TRP A 109 7.86 -3.50 -1.05
C TRP A 109 9.11 -4.06 -1.72
N ASP A 110 9.45 -3.53 -2.89
CA ASP A 110 10.67 -3.83 -3.62
C ASP A 110 11.60 -2.62 -3.59
N ASN A 111 12.85 -2.81 -3.11
CA ASN A 111 13.83 -1.73 -3.02
C ASN A 111 14.17 -1.15 -4.40
N TYR A 112 14.18 -1.98 -5.44
CA TYR A 112 14.46 -1.52 -6.80
C TYR A 112 13.46 -0.44 -7.23
N TYR A 113 12.15 -0.73 -7.13
CA TYR A 113 11.13 0.23 -7.53
C TYR A 113 11.11 1.47 -6.62
N VAL A 114 11.24 1.29 -5.31
CA VAL A 114 11.25 2.41 -4.37
C VAL A 114 12.42 3.36 -4.64
N SER A 115 13.61 2.83 -4.95
CA SER A 115 14.76 3.68 -5.31
C SER A 115 14.57 4.40 -6.64
N GLN A 116 13.95 3.76 -7.63
CA GLN A 116 13.64 4.39 -8.92
C GLN A 116 12.64 5.54 -8.82
N LEU A 117 11.68 5.43 -7.92
CA LEU A 117 10.66 6.46 -7.70
C LEU A 117 11.23 7.73 -7.08
N ASN A 118 12.37 7.64 -6.37
CA ASN A 118 13.05 8.75 -5.71
C ASN A 118 12.10 9.67 -4.91
N PRO A 119 11.43 9.16 -3.87
CA PRO A 119 10.43 9.91 -3.13
C PRO A 119 11.04 11.06 -2.32
N ASP A 120 10.29 12.16 -2.19
CA ASP A 120 10.66 13.31 -1.34
C ASP A 120 10.55 12.97 0.16
N LEU A 121 9.65 12.05 0.53
CA LEU A 121 9.35 11.75 1.93
C LEU A 121 8.84 10.31 2.12
N PHE A 122 9.24 9.71 3.24
CA PHE A 122 8.68 8.48 3.77
C PHE A 122 7.90 8.77 5.06
N LEU A 123 6.66 8.32 5.12
CA LEU A 123 5.82 8.37 6.31
C LEU A 123 5.51 6.97 6.81
N ALA A 124 6.05 6.62 7.96
CA ALA A 124 5.71 5.37 8.65
C ALA A 124 4.63 5.63 9.69
N PHE A 125 3.49 4.96 9.54
CA PHE A 125 2.41 5.01 10.54
C PHE A 125 2.65 3.93 11.59
N VAL A 126 2.70 4.34 12.83
CA VAL A 126 2.76 3.46 13.99
C VAL A 126 1.47 3.58 14.80
N ASP A 127 1.07 2.49 15.43
CA ASP A 127 -0.09 2.45 16.33
C ASP A 127 0.26 1.53 17.50
N ASP A 128 -0.49 1.60 18.59
CA ASP A 128 -0.23 0.74 19.73
C ASP A 128 -0.59 -0.73 19.43
N VAL A 129 0.14 -1.64 20.04
CA VAL A 129 0.03 -3.09 19.80
C VAL A 129 -1.35 -3.62 20.13
N ILE A 130 -1.99 -3.12 21.17
CA ILE A 130 -3.32 -3.58 21.61
C ILE A 130 -4.36 -3.19 20.57
N SER A 131 -4.36 -1.94 20.12
CA SER A 131 -5.25 -1.44 19.07
C SER A 131 -5.11 -2.22 17.77
N ILE A 132 -3.86 -2.52 17.37
CA ILE A 132 -3.58 -3.32 16.16
C ILE A 132 -4.12 -4.74 16.33
N HIS A 133 -3.83 -5.40 17.44
CA HIS A 133 -4.26 -6.75 17.73
C HIS A 133 -5.79 -6.88 17.74
N ASP A 134 -6.50 -5.94 18.38
CA ASP A 134 -7.96 -5.97 18.43
C ASP A 134 -8.60 -5.79 17.06
N LYS A 135 -8.04 -4.94 16.22
CA LYS A 135 -8.48 -4.79 14.82
C LYS A 135 -8.19 -6.03 13.96
N LEU A 136 -7.08 -6.71 14.20
CA LEU A 136 -6.74 -7.92 13.44
C LEU A 136 -7.58 -9.13 13.86
N LYS A 137 -7.95 -9.25 15.14
CA LYS A 137 -8.78 -10.36 15.66
C LYS A 137 -10.11 -10.53 14.90
N VAL A 138 -10.72 -9.45 14.46
CA VAL A 138 -12.03 -9.48 13.78
C VAL A 138 -11.93 -9.81 12.30
N ARG A 139 -10.74 -9.75 11.71
CA ARG A 139 -10.52 -10.04 10.29
C ARG A 139 -10.32 -11.54 10.07
N LYS A 140 -11.05 -12.12 9.13
CA LYS A 140 -11.01 -13.57 8.81
C LYS A 140 -9.60 -14.07 8.49
N GLN A 141 -8.82 -13.26 7.76
CA GLN A 141 -7.43 -13.54 7.38
C GLN A 141 -6.55 -13.90 8.58
N TRP A 142 -6.72 -13.19 9.70
CA TRP A 142 -5.86 -13.30 10.88
C TRP A 142 -6.41 -14.25 11.96
N LYS A 143 -7.65 -14.75 11.82
CA LYS A 143 -8.26 -15.66 12.80
C LYS A 143 -7.58 -17.02 12.89
N LYS A 144 -6.88 -17.45 11.84
CA LYS A 144 -6.21 -18.76 11.75
C LYS A 144 -4.74 -18.73 12.15
N GLU A 145 -4.19 -17.56 12.44
CA GLU A 145 -2.76 -17.33 12.75
C GLU A 145 -2.52 -17.13 14.26
N LYS A 146 -3.37 -17.75 15.12
CA LYS A 146 -3.19 -17.76 16.57
C LYS A 146 -2.27 -18.88 16.98
#